data_65ff00bb899ae839a20293de9752ce56
#
_entry.id   65ff00bb899ae839a20293de9752ce56
#
_cell.length_a   1.000
_cell.length_b   1.000
_cell.length_c   1.000
_cell.angle_alpha   90.00
_cell.angle_beta   90.00
_cell.angle_gamma   90.00
#
_symmetry.space_group_name_H-M   'P 1'
#
loop_
_entity.id
_entity.type
_entity.pdbx_description
1 polymer ?
#
loop_
_entity_poly.entity_id
_entity_poly.type
_entity_poly.pdbx_seq_one_letter_code
_entity_poly.pdbx_strand_id
1 'polypeptide(L)'
;MRPLSDRLFPSKKIHSHSAAIINVCIQEVFMISLNINGKAYQVDVAPDVPLLWVIRERLKLTGTKFGCGIGLCGSCTVHIDGKAERSCQTPVGSAQGRKITTIEGIPENHPVKQAWIKKQVPQCGYCQPGQIMQAASLLAEDPHPSEAKVIEHMNGNLCRCGTYTKIKSAIRLASEGGNK
;
A
#
# COMPACT_ATOMS: atom_id res chain seq x y z
N MET A 1 27.46 2.32 -76.62
CA MET A 1 27.48 3.40 -75.62
C MET A 1 26.33 3.10 -74.63
N ARG A 2 26.59 2.79 -73.41
CA ARG A 2 25.57 2.58 -72.37
C ARG A 2 25.23 3.94 -71.73
N PRO A 3 23.96 4.21 -71.43
CA PRO A 3 23.57 5.51 -70.90
C PRO A 3 24.14 5.74 -69.50
N LEU A 4 24.40 7.02 -69.18
CA LEU A 4 25.08 7.50 -67.98
C LEU A 4 24.31 7.24 -66.65
N SER A 5 23.04 6.79 -66.73
CA SER A 5 22.20 6.51 -65.56
C SER A 5 22.62 5.29 -64.74
N ASP A 6 23.37 4.36 -65.33
CA ASP A 6 23.71 3.07 -64.70
C ASP A 6 25.02 3.12 -63.89
N ARG A 7 25.69 4.27 -63.81
CA ARG A 7 26.97 4.39 -63.12
C ARG A 7 26.90 4.93 -61.71
N LEU A 8 25.75 5.42 -61.27
CA LEU A 8 25.64 6.11 -59.96
C LEU A 8 24.97 5.34 -58.85
N PHE A 9 24.25 4.25 -59.16
CA PHE A 9 23.64 3.44 -58.13
C PHE A 9 23.69 1.95 -58.50
N PRO A 10 24.65 1.17 -57.95
CA PRO A 10 24.58 -0.27 -58.11
C PRO A 10 23.35 -0.80 -57.37
N SER A 11 22.42 -1.43 -58.11
CA SER A 11 21.30 -2.13 -57.54
C SER A 11 21.80 -3.24 -56.60
N LYS A 12 21.90 -2.92 -55.32
CA LYS A 12 22.05 -3.97 -54.31
C LYS A 12 20.78 -4.81 -54.29
N LYS A 13 20.88 -6.03 -54.73
CA LYS A 13 19.86 -7.05 -54.46
C LYS A 13 19.60 -7.05 -52.96
N ILE A 14 18.43 -6.55 -52.57
CA ILE A 14 17.92 -6.70 -51.21
C ILE A 14 17.59 -8.22 -51.06
N HIS A 15 18.49 -8.96 -50.45
CA HIS A 15 18.18 -10.28 -49.99
C HIS A 15 17.06 -10.10 -48.94
N SER A 16 15.96 -10.78 -49.16
CA SER A 16 14.84 -10.92 -48.24
C SER A 16 15.35 -11.65 -47.01
N HIS A 17 15.91 -10.91 -46.08
CA HIS A 17 16.17 -11.42 -44.75
C HIS A 17 15.35 -10.61 -43.78
N SER A 18 14.64 -11.37 -43.04
CA SER A 18 14.02 -11.00 -41.81
C SER A 18 12.51 -10.81 -41.90
N ALA A 19 11.81 -11.91 -41.73
CA ALA A 19 10.65 -11.85 -40.87
C ALA A 19 11.15 -11.21 -39.57
N ALA A 20 10.99 -9.89 -39.46
CA ALA A 20 11.11 -9.21 -38.18
C ALA A 20 10.07 -9.91 -37.29
N ILE A 21 10.58 -10.72 -36.39
CA ILE A 21 9.85 -11.23 -35.26
C ILE A 21 9.36 -9.96 -34.56
N ILE A 22 8.13 -9.58 -34.86
CA ILE A 22 7.40 -8.68 -34.00
C ILE A 22 7.26 -9.48 -32.72
N ASN A 23 8.21 -9.26 -31.79
CA ASN A 23 8.05 -9.64 -30.41
C ASN A 23 6.84 -8.83 -29.91
N VAL A 24 5.64 -9.34 -30.21
CA VAL A 24 4.44 -8.97 -29.48
C VAL A 24 4.79 -9.37 -28.07
N CYS A 25 5.15 -8.38 -27.26
CA CYS A 25 5.25 -8.55 -25.83
C CYS A 25 3.87 -9.05 -25.40
N ILE A 26 3.73 -10.37 -25.30
CA ILE A 26 2.55 -10.98 -24.71
C ILE A 26 2.61 -10.50 -23.29
N GLN A 27 1.85 -9.47 -22.99
CA GLN A 27 1.66 -9.01 -21.63
C GLN A 27 0.97 -10.16 -20.91
N GLU A 28 1.74 -10.92 -20.13
CA GLU A 28 1.16 -11.95 -19.27
C GLU A 28 0.16 -11.24 -18.36
N VAL A 29 -1.12 -11.60 -18.52
CA VAL A 29 -2.21 -11.08 -17.70
C VAL A 29 -2.19 -11.82 -16.38
N PHE A 30 -1.73 -11.17 -15.31
CA PHE A 30 -1.70 -11.74 -13.96
C PHE A 30 -2.98 -11.35 -13.20
N MET A 31 -4.03 -12.17 -13.33
CA MET A 31 -5.26 -11.96 -12.56
C MET A 31 -5.06 -12.39 -11.10
N ILE A 32 -4.89 -11.42 -10.23
CA ILE A 32 -4.72 -11.64 -8.78
C ILE A 32 -6.03 -11.37 -8.06
N SER A 33 -6.48 -12.35 -7.25
CA SER A 33 -7.68 -12.24 -6.41
C SER A 33 -7.30 -11.72 -5.03
N LEU A 34 -7.91 -10.60 -4.61
CA LEU A 34 -7.68 -9.98 -3.30
C LEU A 34 -8.99 -9.88 -2.52
N ASN A 35 -8.92 -10.13 -1.20
CA ASN A 35 -10.02 -9.85 -0.29
C ASN A 35 -9.67 -8.60 0.54
N ILE A 36 -10.28 -7.46 0.18
CA ILE A 36 -10.00 -6.18 0.85
C ILE A 36 -11.29 -5.63 1.46
N ASN A 37 -11.27 -5.39 2.75
CA ASN A 37 -12.40 -4.89 3.54
C ASN A 37 -13.66 -5.78 3.36
N GLY A 38 -13.47 -7.10 3.25
CA GLY A 38 -14.54 -8.07 3.06
C GLY A 38 -15.11 -8.15 1.64
N LYS A 39 -14.51 -7.45 0.66
CA LYS A 39 -14.91 -7.50 -0.75
C LYS A 39 -13.83 -8.20 -1.58
N ALA A 40 -14.27 -9.05 -2.51
CA ALA A 40 -13.38 -9.68 -3.48
C ALA A 40 -13.11 -8.74 -4.66
N TYR A 41 -11.85 -8.64 -5.05
CA TYR A 41 -11.39 -7.86 -6.20
C TYR A 41 -10.52 -8.74 -7.09
N GLN A 42 -10.65 -8.55 -8.40
CA GLN A 42 -9.74 -9.12 -9.40
C GLN A 42 -8.93 -7.96 -9.99
N VAL A 43 -7.61 -8.09 -9.94
CA VAL A 43 -6.71 -7.04 -10.45
C VAL A 43 -5.71 -7.65 -11.42
N ASP A 44 -5.54 -6.98 -12.55
CA ASP A 44 -4.54 -7.34 -13.56
C ASP A 44 -3.27 -6.52 -13.29
N VAL A 45 -2.35 -7.13 -12.57
CA VAL A 45 -1.06 -6.53 -12.19
C VAL A 45 -0.02 -7.61 -11.99
N ALA A 46 1.26 -7.30 -12.24
CA ALA A 46 2.35 -8.21 -11.94
C ALA A 46 2.42 -8.51 -10.43
N PRO A 47 2.74 -9.75 -10.02
CA PRO A 47 2.65 -10.19 -8.62
C PRO A 47 3.67 -9.50 -7.69
N ASP A 48 4.71 -8.91 -8.22
CA ASP A 48 5.75 -8.16 -7.50
C ASP A 48 5.37 -6.69 -7.24
N VAL A 49 4.29 -6.18 -7.86
CA VAL A 49 3.81 -4.82 -7.62
C VAL A 49 3.46 -4.64 -6.14
N PRO A 50 3.94 -3.58 -5.47
CA PRO A 50 3.59 -3.31 -4.08
C PRO A 50 2.06 -3.16 -3.89
N LEU A 51 1.53 -3.84 -2.88
CA LEU A 51 0.11 -3.83 -2.52
C LEU A 51 -0.43 -2.39 -2.36
N LEU A 52 0.39 -1.47 -1.88
CA LEU A 52 0.05 -0.06 -1.73
C LEU A 52 -0.47 0.56 -3.03
N TRP A 53 0.17 0.30 -4.16
CA TRP A 53 -0.24 0.87 -5.45
C TRP A 53 -1.52 0.25 -5.97
N VAL A 54 -1.72 -1.05 -5.72
CA VAL A 54 -2.98 -1.72 -6.07
C VAL A 54 -4.14 -1.10 -5.28
N ILE A 55 -3.99 -0.96 -3.97
CA ILE A 55 -5.00 -0.35 -3.08
C ILE A 55 -5.34 1.07 -3.56
N ARG A 56 -4.34 1.90 -3.83
CA ARG A 56 -4.54 3.32 -4.13
C ARG A 56 -4.95 3.58 -5.58
N GLU A 57 -4.24 2.95 -6.54
CA GLU A 57 -4.36 3.32 -7.96
C GLU A 57 -5.41 2.46 -8.69
N ARG A 58 -5.51 1.18 -8.35
CA ARG A 58 -6.49 0.28 -8.99
C ARG A 58 -7.84 0.32 -8.27
N LEU A 59 -7.83 0.24 -6.93
CA LEU A 59 -9.06 0.18 -6.14
C LEU A 59 -9.53 1.55 -5.62
N LYS A 60 -8.74 2.60 -5.81
CA LYS A 60 -9.05 3.98 -5.40
C LYS A 60 -9.30 4.15 -3.89
N LEU A 61 -8.80 3.22 -3.06
CA LEU A 61 -8.82 3.32 -1.60
C LEU A 61 -7.65 4.20 -1.16
N THR A 62 -7.87 5.51 -1.13
CA THR A 62 -6.81 6.52 -0.95
C THR A 62 -6.47 6.85 0.51
N GLY A 63 -7.17 6.25 1.47
CA GLY A 63 -6.91 6.42 2.91
C GLY A 63 -5.52 5.91 3.30
N THR A 64 -5.10 4.74 2.79
CA THR A 64 -3.71 4.26 2.92
C THR A 64 -2.75 5.20 2.18
N LYS A 65 -1.68 5.69 2.84
CA LYS A 65 -0.81 6.75 2.31
C LYS A 65 0.57 6.24 1.89
N PHE A 66 1.10 6.81 0.80
CA PHE A 66 2.51 6.65 0.44
C PHE A 66 3.36 7.65 1.25
N GLY A 67 4.53 7.22 1.74
CA GLY A 67 5.51 8.09 2.39
C GLY A 67 6.92 7.74 1.92
N CYS A 68 7.64 6.88 2.65
CA CYS A 68 9.03 6.55 2.34
C CYS A 68 9.23 5.53 1.20
N GLY A 69 8.26 4.64 0.97
CA GLY A 69 8.36 3.54 0.00
C GLY A 69 9.28 2.38 0.41
N ILE A 70 9.92 2.45 1.59
CA ILE A 70 10.93 1.49 2.08
C ILE A 70 10.58 0.90 3.46
N GLY A 71 9.30 0.95 3.85
CA GLY A 71 8.80 0.32 5.09
C GLY A 71 9.04 1.08 6.39
N LEU A 72 9.76 2.21 6.41
CA LEU A 72 10.22 2.87 7.63
C LEU A 72 9.21 3.82 8.27
N CYS A 73 8.34 4.49 7.49
CA CYS A 73 7.53 5.59 8.02
C CYS A 73 6.14 5.18 8.53
N GLY A 74 5.65 4.00 8.20
CA GLY A 74 4.36 3.47 8.63
C GLY A 74 3.11 4.09 8.02
N SER A 75 3.20 5.09 7.13
CA SER A 75 2.03 5.74 6.52
C SER A 75 1.18 4.78 5.66
N CYS A 76 1.80 3.72 5.15
CA CYS A 76 1.17 2.71 4.30
C CYS A 76 0.68 1.47 5.08
N THR A 77 0.59 1.52 6.39
CA THR A 77 0.16 0.37 7.22
C THR A 77 -1.25 -0.05 6.87
N VAL A 78 -1.42 -1.33 6.62
CA VAL A 78 -2.69 -2.05 6.48
C VAL A 78 -2.67 -3.26 7.41
N HIS A 79 -3.82 -3.91 7.65
CA HIS A 79 -3.80 -5.23 8.28
C HIS A 79 -3.85 -6.32 7.22
N ILE A 80 -3.02 -7.33 7.37
CA ILE A 80 -3.09 -8.59 6.62
C ILE A 80 -3.27 -9.70 7.65
N ASP A 81 -4.41 -10.37 7.58
CA ASP A 81 -4.85 -11.36 8.57
C ASP A 81 -4.80 -10.83 10.01
N GLY A 82 -5.18 -9.56 10.19
CA GLY A 82 -5.23 -8.88 11.48
C GLY A 82 -3.91 -8.27 11.96
N LYS A 83 -2.77 -8.54 11.30
CA LYS A 83 -1.46 -8.01 11.66
C LYS A 83 -1.12 -6.76 10.86
N ALA A 84 -0.49 -5.78 11.51
CA ALA A 84 -0.03 -4.55 10.87
C ALA A 84 1.16 -4.80 9.94
N GLU A 85 0.98 -4.51 8.66
CA GLU A 85 1.97 -4.74 7.60
C GLU A 85 2.21 -3.47 6.77
N ARG A 86 3.42 -3.34 6.22
CA ARG A 86 3.80 -2.20 5.37
C ARG A 86 3.47 -2.49 3.90
N SER A 87 2.33 -2.05 3.42
CA SER A 87 1.86 -2.34 2.06
C SER A 87 2.79 -1.85 0.94
N CYS A 88 3.69 -0.89 1.22
CA CYS A 88 4.71 -0.48 0.25
C CYS A 88 5.85 -1.50 0.07
N GLN A 89 5.98 -2.46 0.98
CA GLN A 89 6.99 -3.52 0.94
C GLN A 89 6.36 -4.91 0.73
N THR A 90 5.04 -4.99 0.69
CA THR A 90 4.30 -6.24 0.50
C THR A 90 3.99 -6.41 -0.98
N PRO A 91 4.58 -7.40 -1.70
CA PRO A 91 4.19 -7.74 -3.05
C PRO A 91 2.72 -8.17 -3.09
N VAL A 92 1.96 -7.72 -4.09
CA VAL A 92 0.52 -8.04 -4.17
C VAL A 92 0.26 -9.54 -4.29
N GLY A 93 1.14 -10.28 -4.97
CA GLY A 93 1.05 -11.74 -5.09
C GLY A 93 1.10 -12.46 -3.73
N SER A 94 1.88 -11.94 -2.76
CA SER A 94 1.96 -12.51 -1.40
C SER A 94 0.71 -12.25 -0.54
N ALA A 95 -0.14 -11.32 -0.98
CA ALA A 95 -1.38 -10.97 -0.30
C ALA A 95 -2.60 -11.71 -0.88
N GLN A 96 -2.42 -12.50 -1.94
CA GLN A 96 -3.48 -13.29 -2.55
C GLN A 96 -4.05 -14.30 -1.56
N GLY A 97 -5.39 -14.37 -1.48
CA GLY A 97 -6.11 -15.28 -0.56
C GLY A 97 -6.11 -14.85 0.90
N ARG A 98 -5.38 -13.79 1.25
CA ARG A 98 -5.32 -13.26 2.62
C ARG A 98 -6.39 -12.18 2.84
N LYS A 99 -6.80 -11.99 4.10
CA LYS A 99 -7.74 -10.93 4.49
C LYS A 99 -6.99 -9.61 4.68
N ILE A 100 -7.25 -8.65 3.80
CA ILE A 100 -6.65 -7.32 3.87
C ILE A 100 -7.67 -6.34 4.43
N THR A 101 -7.27 -5.54 5.43
CA THR A 101 -8.10 -4.45 5.96
C THR A 101 -7.32 -3.15 5.86
N THR A 102 -7.91 -2.16 5.20
CA THR A 102 -7.38 -0.79 5.12
C THR A 102 -8.10 0.11 6.12
N ILE A 103 -7.69 1.37 6.22
CA ILE A 103 -8.34 2.34 7.14
C ILE A 103 -9.83 2.52 6.84
N GLU A 104 -10.25 2.37 5.58
CA GLU A 104 -11.64 2.41 5.17
C GLU A 104 -12.46 1.22 5.69
N GLY A 105 -11.78 0.09 5.98
CA GLY A 105 -12.40 -1.11 6.56
C GLY A 105 -12.50 -1.09 8.08
N ILE A 106 -11.88 -0.13 8.76
CA ILE A 106 -12.06 0.06 10.21
C ILE A 106 -13.36 0.83 10.45
N PRO A 107 -14.31 0.29 11.23
CA PRO A 107 -15.59 0.97 11.50
C PRO A 107 -15.41 2.36 12.12
N GLU A 108 -16.35 3.26 11.86
CA GLU A 108 -16.29 4.63 12.44
C GLU A 108 -16.37 4.62 13.97
N ASN A 109 -17.14 3.69 14.55
CA ASN A 109 -17.27 3.53 16.00
C ASN A 109 -16.12 2.74 16.65
N HIS A 110 -15.08 2.38 15.89
CA HIS A 110 -13.93 1.66 16.45
C HIS A 110 -13.25 2.47 17.57
N PRO A 111 -12.94 1.87 18.74
CA PRO A 111 -12.41 2.60 19.91
C PRO A 111 -11.20 3.47 19.61
N VAL A 112 -10.29 3.01 18.77
CA VAL A 112 -9.11 3.79 18.36
C VAL A 112 -9.53 5.02 17.56
N LYS A 113 -10.43 4.91 16.57
CA LYS A 113 -10.92 6.08 15.81
C LYS A 113 -11.59 7.09 16.72
N GLN A 114 -12.46 6.64 17.63
CA GLN A 114 -13.16 7.52 18.57
C GLN A 114 -12.18 8.24 19.52
N ALA A 115 -11.16 7.53 20.01
CA ALA A 115 -10.12 8.12 20.84
C ALA A 115 -9.29 9.16 20.06
N TRP A 116 -8.98 8.93 18.77
CA TRP A 116 -8.32 9.89 17.90
C TRP A 116 -9.08 11.18 17.76
N ILE A 117 -10.40 11.10 17.56
CA ILE A 117 -11.29 12.26 17.47
C ILE A 117 -11.32 13.00 18.82
N LYS A 118 -11.58 12.27 19.92
CA LYS A 118 -11.69 12.84 21.27
C LYS A 118 -10.41 13.55 21.72
N LYS A 119 -9.24 13.01 21.35
CA LYS A 119 -7.93 13.61 21.66
C LYS A 119 -7.46 14.64 20.64
N GLN A 120 -8.23 14.86 19.57
CA GLN A 120 -7.86 15.78 18.48
C GLN A 120 -6.41 15.57 18.00
N VAL A 121 -6.08 14.32 17.68
CA VAL A 121 -4.71 13.89 17.39
C VAL A 121 -4.13 14.54 16.14
N PRO A 122 -4.86 14.63 14.98
CA PRO A 122 -4.29 15.10 13.73
C PRO A 122 -3.87 16.57 13.76
N GLN A 123 -2.77 16.87 13.05
CA GLN A 123 -2.50 18.20 12.51
C GLN A 123 -2.67 18.16 10.99
N CYS A 124 -1.65 17.82 10.19
CA CYS A 124 -1.82 17.69 8.73
C CYS A 124 -2.69 16.48 8.33
N GLY A 125 -2.82 15.48 9.18
CA GLY A 125 -3.65 14.30 8.96
C GLY A 125 -2.99 13.19 8.12
N TYR A 126 -1.89 13.45 7.43
CA TYR A 126 -1.34 12.53 6.42
C TYR A 126 -0.93 11.16 6.97
N CYS A 127 -0.24 11.09 8.11
CA CYS A 127 0.21 9.84 8.72
C CYS A 127 -0.88 9.12 9.54
N GLN A 128 -2.01 9.77 9.79
CA GLN A 128 -2.99 9.27 10.76
C GLN A 128 -3.63 7.92 10.39
N PRO A 129 -3.95 7.64 9.11
CA PRO A 129 -4.44 6.31 8.76
C PRO A 129 -3.47 5.20 9.18
N GLY A 130 -2.17 5.36 8.89
CA GLY A 130 -1.16 4.38 9.30
C GLY A 130 -0.98 4.29 10.82
N GLN A 131 -1.07 5.42 11.54
CA GLN A 131 -1.02 5.45 13.00
C GLN A 131 -2.21 4.70 13.62
N ILE A 132 -3.42 4.92 13.10
CA ILE A 132 -4.64 4.24 13.57
C ILE A 132 -4.56 2.73 13.30
N MET A 133 -4.12 2.34 12.09
CA MET A 133 -3.97 0.92 11.74
C MET A 133 -2.96 0.23 12.69
N GLN A 134 -1.82 0.86 12.95
CA GLN A 134 -0.81 0.32 13.85
C GLN A 134 -1.34 0.20 15.29
N ALA A 135 -2.02 1.24 15.80
CA ALA A 135 -2.60 1.24 17.14
C ALA A 135 -3.73 0.21 17.28
N ALA A 136 -4.57 0.05 16.25
CA ALA A 136 -5.63 -0.96 16.25
C ALA A 136 -5.08 -2.38 16.29
N SER A 137 -3.98 -2.67 15.59
CA SER A 137 -3.29 -3.96 15.67
C SER A 137 -2.74 -4.22 17.07
N LEU A 138 -2.11 -3.20 17.68
CA LEU A 138 -1.60 -3.32 19.05
C LEU A 138 -2.70 -3.67 20.04
N LEU A 139 -3.82 -2.95 20.02
CA LEU A 139 -4.91 -3.16 20.98
C LEU A 139 -5.71 -4.43 20.71
N ALA A 140 -5.67 -4.97 19.50
CA ALA A 140 -6.21 -6.31 19.21
C ALA A 140 -5.33 -7.43 19.78
N GLU A 141 -4.02 -7.21 19.81
CA GLU A 141 -3.05 -8.16 20.38
C GLU A 141 -2.96 -8.06 21.91
N ASP A 142 -2.95 -6.83 22.43
CA ASP A 142 -2.86 -6.52 23.86
C ASP A 142 -3.84 -5.37 24.18
N PRO A 143 -5.01 -5.65 24.77
CA PRO A 143 -6.01 -4.64 25.08
C PRO A 143 -5.55 -3.59 26.11
N HIS A 144 -4.57 -3.90 26.95
CA HIS A 144 -4.08 -3.01 28.02
C HIS A 144 -2.55 -2.91 27.99
N PRO A 145 -1.94 -2.39 26.90
CA PRO A 145 -0.50 -2.38 26.76
C PRO A 145 0.15 -1.39 27.73
N SER A 146 1.33 -1.76 28.26
CA SER A 146 2.18 -0.82 28.99
C SER A 146 2.63 0.32 28.08
N GLU A 147 3.01 1.47 28.69
CA GLU A 147 3.52 2.60 27.90
C GLU A 147 4.78 2.22 27.10
N ALA A 148 5.65 1.40 27.66
CA ALA A 148 6.84 0.90 26.99
C ALA A 148 6.46 0.10 25.73
N LYS A 149 5.46 -0.79 25.81
CA LYS A 149 4.97 -1.58 24.69
C LYS A 149 4.31 -0.69 23.61
N VAL A 150 3.57 0.35 24.03
CA VAL A 150 3.02 1.35 23.10
C VAL A 150 4.13 2.05 22.31
N ILE A 151 5.19 2.50 23.01
CA ILE A 151 6.32 3.19 22.37
C ILE A 151 7.02 2.25 21.39
N GLU A 152 7.32 1.03 21.79
CA GLU A 152 7.96 0.02 20.96
C GLU A 152 7.15 -0.29 19.70
N HIS A 153 5.86 -0.61 19.87
CA HIS A 153 4.98 -0.99 18.77
C HIS A 153 4.74 0.14 17.76
N MET A 154 4.68 1.39 18.26
CA MET A 154 4.45 2.59 17.43
C MET A 154 5.73 3.17 16.83
N ASN A 155 6.91 2.68 17.19
CA ASN A 155 8.21 3.26 16.82
C ASN A 155 8.43 3.36 15.30
N GLY A 156 7.88 2.44 14.51
CA GLY A 156 7.94 2.48 13.04
C GLY A 156 6.90 3.39 12.36
N ASN A 157 6.19 4.27 13.12
CA ASN A 157 5.16 5.15 12.57
C ASN A 157 5.52 6.62 12.79
N LEU A 158 6.00 7.29 11.73
CA LEU A 158 6.52 8.66 11.82
C LEU A 158 5.41 9.70 11.65
N CYS A 159 5.46 10.74 12.50
CA CYS A 159 4.62 11.93 12.38
C CYS A 159 5.49 13.18 12.28
N ARG A 160 5.54 13.82 11.09
CA ARG A 160 6.35 15.02 10.87
C ARG A 160 5.85 16.24 11.69
N CYS A 161 4.56 16.26 12.03
CA CYS A 161 3.96 17.28 12.88
C CYS A 161 4.25 17.08 14.38
N GLY A 162 4.83 15.93 14.76
CA GLY A 162 5.22 15.66 16.15
C GLY A 162 4.07 15.37 17.11
N THR A 163 2.92 14.88 16.64
CA THR A 163 1.74 14.66 17.49
C THR A 163 1.82 13.43 18.40
N TYR A 164 3.02 12.92 18.67
CA TYR A 164 3.25 11.66 19.41
C TYR A 164 2.63 11.63 20.81
N THR A 165 2.65 12.75 21.54
CA THR A 165 2.02 12.84 22.86
C THR A 165 0.49 12.61 22.78
N LYS A 166 -0.15 13.21 21.77
CA LYS A 166 -1.58 13.01 21.52
C LYS A 166 -1.89 11.59 21.05
N ILE A 167 -1.03 11.01 20.19
CA ILE A 167 -1.14 9.61 19.73
C ILE A 167 -1.11 8.66 20.94
N LYS A 168 -0.10 8.78 21.83
CA LYS A 168 -0.02 7.95 23.05
C LYS A 168 -1.25 8.12 23.94
N SER A 169 -1.70 9.36 24.14
CA SER A 169 -2.90 9.65 24.93
C SER A 169 -4.17 9.04 24.33
N ALA A 170 -4.29 9.02 23.00
CA ALA A 170 -5.42 8.38 22.30
C ALA A 170 -5.39 6.86 22.42
N ILE A 171 -4.21 6.23 22.28
CA ILE A 171 -4.07 4.78 22.47
C ILE A 171 -4.46 4.39 23.90
N ARG A 172 -3.98 5.12 24.91
CA ARG A 172 -4.35 4.91 26.30
C ARG A 172 -5.87 5.03 26.50
N LEU A 173 -6.50 6.09 25.98
CA LEU A 173 -7.96 6.25 26.06
C LEU A 173 -8.70 5.08 25.42
N ALA A 174 -8.24 4.60 24.25
CA ALA A 174 -8.84 3.48 23.55
C ALA A 174 -8.71 2.17 24.36
N SER A 175 -7.58 1.95 25.04
CA SER A 175 -7.35 0.77 25.89
C SER A 175 -8.18 0.77 27.19
N GLU A 176 -8.59 1.93 27.69
CA GLU A 176 -9.46 2.08 28.86
C GLU A 176 -10.95 1.89 28.52
N GLY A 177 -11.28 1.45 27.30
CA GLY A 177 -12.63 1.12 26.88
C GLY A 177 -13.37 2.25 26.16
N GLY A 178 -12.68 3.31 25.73
CA GLY A 178 -13.17 4.35 24.78
C GLY A 178 -14.47 5.10 25.13
N ASN A 179 -15.26 4.57 26.01
CA ASN A 179 -16.59 5.02 26.40
C ASN A 179 -16.66 5.25 27.91
N LYS A 180 -16.15 6.37 28.37
CA LYS A 180 -16.65 7.06 29.56
C LYS A 180 -16.87 8.53 29.26
#